data_63c136a7270acfe920b89f20bd696a14
#
_entry.id   63c136a7270acfe920b89f20bd696a14
#
_cell.length_a   1.000
_cell.length_b   1.000
_cell.length_c   1.000
_cell.angle_alpha   90.00
_cell.angle_beta   90.00
_cell.angle_gamma   90.00
#
_symmetry.space_group_name_H-M   'P 1'
#
loop_
_entity.id
_entity.type
_entity.pdbx_description
1 polymer ?
#
loop_
_entity_poly.entity_id
_entity_poly.type
_entity_poly.pdbx_seq_one_letter_code
_entity_poly.pdbx_strand_id
1 'polypeptide(L)'
;MQNEDGRITAVMNGEIFEYARHITELTARGHRFRTRCDSEVIVHAYEEYGPDFVQHMDGQFAIALWDGPRQQLWLFRDRFGICPLFYARDRAGSFVFASEAKAIFASDLVTPRLDARGHARRPGTRHA
;
A
#
# COMPACT_ATOMS: atom_id res chain seq x y z
N MET A 1 -5.56 -6.76 7.88
CA MET A 1 -4.87 -7.20 9.11
C MET A 1 -4.80 -6.08 10.12
N GLN A 2 -4.77 -6.42 11.41
CA GLN A 2 -4.64 -5.45 12.49
C GLN A 2 -3.56 -5.94 13.46
N ASN A 3 -2.89 -5.00 14.12
CA ASN A 3 -1.98 -5.29 15.23
C ASN A 3 -2.76 -5.76 16.48
N GLU A 4 -2.07 -5.99 17.61
CA GLU A 4 -2.66 -6.60 18.82
C GLU A 4 -3.79 -5.77 19.41
N ASP A 5 -3.67 -4.45 19.40
CA ASP A 5 -4.65 -3.52 20.00
C ASP A 5 -5.64 -2.94 18.97
N GLY A 6 -5.52 -3.32 17.69
CA GLY A 6 -6.43 -2.92 16.61
C GLY A 6 -6.29 -1.47 16.15
N ARG A 7 -5.26 -0.74 16.61
CA ARG A 7 -5.07 0.67 16.29
C ARG A 7 -4.33 0.88 14.97
N ILE A 8 -3.59 -0.12 14.50
CA ILE A 8 -2.96 -0.13 13.19
C ILE A 8 -3.65 -1.17 12.33
N THR A 9 -4.13 -0.74 11.17
CA THR A 9 -4.85 -1.61 10.23
C THR A 9 -4.18 -1.53 8.86
N ALA A 10 -3.92 -2.68 8.24
CA ALA A 10 -3.38 -2.75 6.89
C ALA A 10 -4.21 -3.66 5.99
N VAL A 11 -4.27 -3.29 4.72
CA VAL A 11 -4.72 -4.15 3.62
C VAL A 11 -3.62 -4.22 2.58
N MET A 12 -3.44 -5.39 1.97
CA MET A 12 -2.41 -5.62 0.96
C MET A 12 -3.01 -6.36 -0.23
N ASN A 13 -2.57 -5.96 -1.41
CA ASN A 13 -2.66 -6.73 -2.63
C ASN A 13 -1.22 -7.11 -3.01
N GLY A 14 -0.91 -8.40 -3.03
CA GLY A 14 0.44 -8.88 -3.32
C GLY A 14 0.97 -9.88 -2.30
N GLU A 15 2.29 -9.95 -2.19
CA GLU A 15 3.01 -10.93 -1.39
C GLU A 15 4.32 -10.34 -0.86
N ILE A 16 4.64 -10.61 0.42
CA ILE A 16 5.95 -10.33 1.02
C ILE A 16 6.80 -11.61 0.95
N PHE A 17 7.94 -11.52 0.31
CA PHE A 17 8.86 -12.65 0.21
C PHE A 17 9.57 -12.89 1.54
N GLU A 18 9.95 -14.15 1.79
CA GLU A 18 10.64 -14.56 3.01
C GLU A 18 9.99 -14.09 4.33
N TYR A 19 8.67 -13.88 4.32
CA TYR A 19 7.93 -13.37 5.47
C TYR A 19 8.12 -14.19 6.77
N ALA A 20 8.43 -15.48 6.67
CA ALA A 20 8.71 -16.33 7.82
C ALA A 20 9.95 -15.87 8.62
N ARG A 21 10.95 -15.30 7.93
CA ARG A 21 12.11 -14.68 8.57
C ARG A 21 11.68 -13.45 9.36
N HIS A 22 10.86 -12.59 8.77
CA HIS A 22 10.33 -11.40 9.44
C HIS A 22 9.48 -11.74 10.66
N ILE A 23 8.66 -12.79 10.59
CA ILE A 23 7.91 -13.30 11.76
C ILE A 23 8.88 -13.66 12.88
N THR A 24 9.96 -14.39 12.57
CA THR A 24 10.95 -14.81 13.57
C THR A 24 11.64 -13.60 14.21
N GLU A 25 12.08 -12.63 13.40
CA GLU A 25 12.77 -11.43 13.87
C GLU A 25 11.87 -10.54 14.73
N LEU A 26 10.64 -10.29 14.30
CA LEU A 26 9.68 -9.45 15.01
C LEU A 26 9.18 -10.13 16.29
N THR A 27 8.99 -11.46 16.27
CA THR A 27 8.67 -12.22 17.49
C THR A 27 9.78 -12.11 18.53
N ALA A 28 11.05 -12.18 18.12
CA ALA A 28 12.19 -11.99 19.02
C ALA A 28 12.26 -10.58 19.65
N ARG A 29 11.61 -9.59 19.01
CA ARG A 29 11.45 -8.21 19.52
C ARG A 29 10.19 -7.99 20.36
N GLY A 30 9.38 -9.04 20.54
CA GLY A 30 8.21 -9.03 21.43
C GLY A 30 6.85 -8.92 20.73
N HIS A 31 6.82 -8.83 19.40
CA HIS A 31 5.56 -8.83 18.65
C HIS A 31 4.87 -10.20 18.72
N ARG A 32 3.54 -10.18 18.78
CA ARG A 32 2.71 -11.39 18.91
C ARG A 32 1.87 -11.60 17.68
N PHE A 33 2.26 -12.58 16.87
CA PHE A 33 1.54 -12.98 15.68
C PHE A 33 0.35 -13.89 16.02
N ARG A 34 -0.81 -13.61 15.44
CA ARG A 34 -2.03 -14.44 15.53
C ARG A 34 -2.10 -15.45 14.40
N THR A 35 -1.48 -15.12 13.28
CA THR A 35 -1.45 -15.95 12.08
C THR A 35 0.00 -16.17 11.62
N ARG A 36 0.17 -16.94 10.56
CA ARG A 36 1.44 -17.05 9.83
C ARG A 36 1.31 -16.47 8.42
N CYS A 37 0.57 -15.36 8.32
CA CYS A 37 0.35 -14.69 7.04
C CYS A 37 1.35 -13.56 6.85
N ASP A 38 1.82 -13.39 5.63
CA ASP A 38 2.72 -12.30 5.23
C ASP A 38 2.12 -10.92 5.49
N SER A 39 0.82 -10.77 5.30
CA SER A 39 0.14 -9.50 5.53
C SER A 39 0.08 -9.07 7.01
N GLU A 40 0.24 -9.99 7.96
CA GLU A 40 0.35 -9.63 9.38
C GLU A 40 1.74 -9.04 9.70
N VAL A 41 2.77 -9.45 8.96
CA VAL A 41 4.12 -8.87 9.10
C VAL A 41 4.10 -7.35 8.93
N ILE A 42 3.23 -6.82 8.05
CA ILE A 42 3.15 -5.40 7.73
C ILE A 42 2.87 -4.55 8.97
N VAL A 43 1.87 -4.93 9.76
CA VAL A 43 1.45 -4.12 10.93
C VAL A 43 2.53 -4.12 12.01
N HIS A 44 3.17 -5.26 12.26
CA HIS A 44 4.25 -5.38 13.24
C HIS A 44 5.55 -4.71 12.78
N ALA A 45 5.88 -4.82 11.50
CA ALA A 45 7.04 -4.12 10.93
C ALA A 45 6.84 -2.60 10.95
N TYR A 46 5.62 -2.11 10.71
CA TYR A 46 5.31 -0.70 10.83
C TYR A 46 5.44 -0.19 12.29
N GLU A 47 5.04 -0.99 13.27
CA GLU A 47 5.23 -0.65 14.69
C GLU A 47 6.71 -0.52 15.05
N GLU A 48 7.55 -1.40 14.52
CA GLU A 48 8.99 -1.44 14.82
C GLU A 48 9.77 -0.34 14.08
N TYR A 49 9.48 -0.14 12.77
CA TYR A 49 10.31 0.70 11.89
C TYR A 49 9.59 1.96 11.40
N GLY A 50 8.31 2.16 11.75
CA GLY A 50 7.50 3.24 11.19
C GLY A 50 7.30 3.08 9.67
N PRO A 51 7.05 4.19 8.93
CA PRO A 51 6.78 4.12 7.49
C PRO A 51 7.96 3.60 6.66
N ASP A 52 9.16 3.60 7.21
CA ASP A 52 10.35 3.07 6.53
C ASP A 52 10.42 1.54 6.50
N PHE A 53 9.47 0.84 7.14
CA PHE A 53 9.42 -0.62 7.17
C PHE A 53 9.52 -1.25 5.76
N VAL A 54 9.01 -0.59 4.73
CA VAL A 54 9.06 -1.08 3.34
C VAL A 54 10.48 -1.22 2.79
N GLN A 55 11.47 -0.56 3.40
CA GLN A 55 12.87 -0.70 3.02
C GLN A 55 13.47 -2.03 3.50
N HIS A 56 12.83 -2.67 4.47
CA HIS A 56 13.21 -3.97 5.01
C HIS A 56 12.46 -5.14 4.36
N MET A 57 11.52 -4.85 3.43
CA MET A 57 10.66 -5.84 2.81
C MET A 57 11.04 -6.05 1.35
N ASP A 58 11.19 -7.31 0.98
CA ASP A 58 11.23 -7.74 -0.41
C ASP A 58 9.87 -8.37 -0.77
N GLY A 59 9.32 -8.00 -1.93
CA GLY A 59 8.01 -8.48 -2.34
C GLY A 59 7.45 -7.74 -3.55
N GLN A 60 6.26 -8.15 -3.92
CA GLN A 60 5.42 -7.45 -4.90
C GLN A 60 4.13 -7.06 -4.18
N PHE A 61 3.91 -5.78 -3.96
CA PHE A 61 2.79 -5.34 -3.12
C PHE A 61 2.27 -3.94 -3.43
N ALA A 62 1.00 -3.76 -3.14
CA ALA A 62 0.36 -2.47 -2.91
C ALA A 62 -0.31 -2.53 -1.54
N ILE A 63 0.08 -1.65 -0.63
CA ILE A 63 -0.36 -1.65 0.76
C ILE A 63 -1.05 -0.32 1.07
N ALA A 64 -2.21 -0.40 1.75
CA ALA A 64 -2.79 0.73 2.45
C ALA A 64 -2.78 0.43 3.95
N LEU A 65 -2.21 1.34 4.74
CA LEU A 65 -2.07 1.22 6.18
C LEU A 65 -2.64 2.46 6.87
N TRP A 66 -3.52 2.22 7.82
CA TRP A 66 -4.09 3.25 8.69
C TRP A 66 -3.45 3.20 10.07
N ASP A 67 -2.83 4.31 10.47
CA ASP A 67 -2.31 4.55 11.81
C ASP A 67 -3.36 5.37 12.58
N GLY A 68 -4.14 4.70 13.42
CA GLY A 68 -5.20 5.33 14.19
C GLY A 68 -4.69 6.36 15.20
N PRO A 69 -3.65 6.07 16.01
CA PRO A 69 -3.04 7.04 16.91
C PRO A 69 -2.56 8.33 16.24
N ARG A 70 -1.96 8.23 15.04
CA ARG A 70 -1.46 9.39 14.30
C ARG A 70 -2.48 9.98 13.35
N GLN A 71 -3.62 9.32 13.12
CA GLN A 71 -4.64 9.70 12.13
C GLN A 71 -4.03 9.85 10.74
N GLN A 72 -3.20 8.89 10.33
CA GLN A 72 -2.47 8.90 9.07
C GLN A 72 -2.80 7.68 8.23
N LEU A 73 -3.09 7.91 6.97
CA LEU A 73 -3.19 6.88 5.94
C LEU A 73 -1.89 6.87 5.12
N TRP A 74 -1.26 5.73 5.07
CA TRP A 74 -0.08 5.47 4.28
C TRP A 74 -0.43 4.57 3.10
N LEU A 75 0.12 4.90 1.92
CA LEU A 75 0.05 4.06 0.74
C LEU A 75 1.46 3.70 0.30
N PHE A 76 1.73 2.41 0.18
CA PHE A 76 3.01 1.90 -0.26
C PHE A 76 2.85 1.04 -1.50
N ARG A 77 3.85 1.05 -2.34
CA ARG A 77 3.91 0.22 -3.53
C ARG A 77 5.33 -0.34 -3.68
N ASP A 78 5.44 -1.56 -4.18
CA ASP A 78 6.73 -2.18 -4.44
C ASP A 78 7.58 -1.36 -5.44
N ARG A 79 8.91 -1.54 -5.40
CA ARG A 79 9.89 -0.76 -6.18
C ARG A 79 9.64 -0.80 -7.68
N PHE A 80 9.13 -1.90 -8.20
CA PHE A 80 8.89 -2.10 -9.63
C PHE A 80 7.45 -1.75 -10.03
N GLY A 81 6.59 -1.51 -9.06
CA GLY A 81 5.18 -1.22 -9.27
C GLY A 81 4.43 -2.40 -9.90
N ILE A 82 4.78 -3.64 -9.50
CA ILE A 82 4.16 -4.87 -10.01
C ILE A 82 2.68 -4.88 -9.63
N CYS A 83 2.38 -4.66 -8.34
CA CYS A 83 1.00 -4.54 -7.90
C CYS A 83 0.45 -3.14 -8.17
N PRO A 84 -0.70 -3.02 -8.85
CA PRO A 84 -1.27 -1.73 -9.16
C PRO A 84 -1.87 -1.07 -7.90
N LEU A 85 -1.69 0.24 -7.82
CA LEU A 85 -2.29 1.10 -6.79
C LEU A 85 -2.71 2.42 -7.44
N PHE A 86 -3.99 2.71 -7.38
CA PHE A 86 -4.59 3.94 -7.87
C PHE A 86 -5.19 4.71 -6.70
N TYR A 87 -5.15 6.02 -6.77
CA TYR A 87 -5.80 6.88 -5.78
C TYR A 87 -6.32 8.15 -6.43
N ALA A 88 -7.33 8.75 -5.80
CA ALA A 88 -7.90 10.02 -6.21
C ALA A 88 -8.47 10.77 -5.01
N ARG A 89 -8.68 12.08 -5.18
CA ARG A 89 -9.47 12.90 -4.27
C ARG A 89 -10.71 13.40 -4.99
N ASP A 90 -11.85 13.36 -4.31
CA ASP A 90 -13.05 14.01 -4.79
C ASP A 90 -13.00 15.53 -4.52
N ARG A 91 -14.04 16.25 -4.97
CA ARG A 91 -14.14 17.70 -4.75
C ARG A 91 -14.46 18.07 -3.30
N ALA A 92 -15.02 17.16 -2.53
CA ALA A 92 -15.33 17.33 -1.10
C ALA A 92 -14.11 17.05 -0.20
N GLY A 93 -12.99 16.54 -0.78
CA GLY A 93 -11.77 16.23 -0.06
C GLY A 93 -11.66 14.78 0.38
N SER A 94 -12.65 13.92 0.06
CA SER A 94 -12.56 12.48 0.33
C SER A 94 -11.41 11.87 -0.47
N PHE A 95 -10.71 10.93 0.15
CA PHE A 95 -9.60 10.22 -0.49
C PHE A 95 -10.01 8.77 -0.75
N VAL A 96 -9.86 8.32 -1.99
CA VAL A 96 -10.19 6.96 -2.41
C VAL A 96 -8.98 6.29 -3.02
N PHE A 97 -8.81 5.00 -2.78
CA PHE A 97 -7.74 4.20 -3.36
C PHE A 97 -8.26 2.80 -3.72
N ALA A 98 -7.64 2.18 -4.70
CA ALA A 98 -7.99 0.84 -5.16
C ALA A 98 -6.85 0.19 -5.95
N SER A 99 -6.89 -1.12 -6.12
CA SER A 99 -6.01 -1.86 -7.02
C SER A 99 -6.38 -1.70 -8.50
N GLU A 100 -7.59 -1.18 -8.81
CA GLU A 100 -8.04 -0.96 -10.18
C GLU A 100 -8.70 0.42 -10.32
N ALA A 101 -8.35 1.15 -11.38
CA ALA A 101 -8.93 2.48 -11.64
C ALA A 101 -10.45 2.45 -11.80
N LYS A 102 -11.00 1.35 -12.39
CA LYS A 102 -12.45 1.19 -12.54
C LYS A 102 -13.19 1.15 -11.19
N ALA A 103 -12.56 0.62 -10.12
CA ALA A 103 -13.16 0.60 -8.79
C ALA A 103 -13.28 2.01 -8.19
N ILE A 104 -12.30 2.90 -8.47
CA ILE A 104 -12.38 4.31 -8.08
C ILE A 104 -13.58 4.98 -8.78
N PHE A 105 -13.77 4.74 -10.08
CA PHE A 105 -14.91 5.32 -10.81
C PHE A 105 -16.25 4.73 -10.36
N ALA A 106 -16.30 3.44 -10.04
CA ALA A 106 -17.48 2.77 -9.54
C ALA A 106 -17.92 3.25 -8.13
N SER A 107 -17.07 3.99 -7.42
CA SER A 107 -17.43 4.61 -6.13
C SER A 107 -18.36 5.82 -6.27
N ASP A 108 -18.54 6.35 -7.50
CA ASP A 108 -19.25 7.61 -7.82
C ASP A 108 -18.65 8.87 -7.15
N LEU A 109 -17.58 8.74 -6.38
CA LEU A 109 -16.91 9.88 -5.75
C LEU A 109 -16.05 10.67 -6.74
N VAL A 110 -15.57 10.01 -7.80
CA VAL A 110 -14.66 10.60 -8.79
C VAL A 110 -15.19 10.42 -10.20
N THR A 111 -15.45 11.52 -10.89
CA THR A 111 -15.83 11.50 -12.31
C THR A 111 -14.58 11.36 -13.18
N PRO A 112 -14.50 10.37 -14.08
CA PRO A 112 -13.39 10.21 -15.00
C PRO A 112 -13.29 11.43 -15.94
N ARG A 113 -12.07 11.94 -16.10
CA ARG A 113 -11.76 13.01 -17.06
C ARG A 113 -10.54 12.66 -17.84
N LEU A 114 -10.61 12.81 -19.16
CA LEU A 114 -9.44 12.68 -20.03
C LEU A 114 -8.54 13.91 -19.88
N ASP A 115 -7.27 13.68 -19.53
CA ASP A 115 -6.26 14.73 -19.60
C ASP A 115 -5.66 14.76 -21.03
N ALA A 116 -6.13 15.72 -21.82
CA ALA A 116 -5.62 15.92 -23.19
C ALA A 116 -4.12 16.25 -23.23
N ARG A 117 -3.56 16.80 -22.13
CA ARG A 117 -2.12 17.11 -22.03
C ARG A 117 -1.26 15.85 -21.82
N GLY A 118 -1.79 14.84 -21.15
CA GLY A 118 -1.14 13.54 -20.96
C GLY A 118 -1.01 12.77 -22.27
N HIS A 119 -1.96 12.93 -23.17
CA HIS A 119 -1.95 12.27 -24.50
C HIS A 119 -0.91 12.86 -25.46
N ALA A 120 -0.54 14.13 -25.30
CA ALA A 120 0.42 14.83 -26.16
C ALA A 120 1.90 14.49 -25.85
N ARG A 121 2.19 13.81 -24.75
CA ARG A 121 3.55 13.37 -24.39
C ARG A 121 3.82 11.94 -24.84
N ARG A 122 3.74 11.66 -26.14
CA ARG A 122 4.45 10.51 -26.72
C ARG A 122 5.93 10.87 -26.78
N PRO A 123 6.85 10.05 -26.20
CA PRO A 123 8.27 10.23 -26.48
C PRO A 123 8.45 10.06 -28.00
N GLY A 124 8.97 11.09 -28.65
CA GLY A 124 9.28 11.01 -30.06
C GLY A 124 10.27 9.86 -30.30
N THR A 125 9.89 8.89 -31.09
CA THR A 125 10.82 7.98 -31.72
C THR A 125 11.81 8.80 -32.54
N ARG A 126 13.01 9.01 -31.98
CA ARG A 126 14.14 9.48 -32.80
C ARG A 126 14.56 8.30 -33.70
N HIS A 127 14.13 8.33 -34.93
CA HIS A 127 14.82 7.57 -35.95
C HIS A 127 16.13 8.32 -36.26
N ALA A 128 17.26 7.67 -35.96
CA ALA A 128 18.56 7.97 -36.52
C ALA A 128 18.73 7.12 -37.76
#